data_34a13ff74b8b04b15d0fa5c81f9d4efa
#
_entry.id   34a13ff74b8b04b15d0fa5c81f9d4efa
#
_cell.length_a   1.000
_cell.length_b   1.000
_cell.length_c   1.000
_cell.angle_alpha   90.00
_cell.angle_beta   90.00
_cell.angle_gamma   90.00
#
_symmetry.space_group_name_H-M   'P 1'
#
loop_
_entity.id
_entity.type
_entity.pdbx_description
1 polymer ?
#
loop_
_entity_poly.entity_id
_entity_poly.type
_entity_poly.pdbx_seq_one_letter_code
_entity_poly.pdbx_strand_id
1 'polypeptide(L)'
;FLMIRRPPRSTLFPYTTLFRSKENCLYSPDVISFAREMGYFDGLNKDFSFARAYSPADFGALRACDARVWSFFCKYDSTMDNYLPYVNGESAEPFPLYVKPSRKLSVQDMKEAMRDHFEDTPFDMTQDVGAGPFKVPYRFRPMSFEVDGKSYCMERAIATQQTGFTLVGQMRNWLPDPVGGVLWFGVDDANTCVYIPMYCGITQVPECFSPENGSMYDFSWTSAFWIHNWVANMAYARYEPMIGDIRKVQSAVETSLNLRQPAVDKAAVELYATSPQEAIAYLTQYSCDAAEASTARWKKLGEYLMVKFLDGNVKQED
;
A
#
# COMPACT_ATOMS: atom_id res chain seq x y z
N PHE A 1 16.50 -3.75 -1.46
CA PHE A 1 15.46 -4.79 -1.31
C PHE A 1 16.02 -5.95 -0.50
N LEU A 2 15.40 -6.25 0.65
CA LEU A 2 15.75 -7.41 1.47
C LEU A 2 14.78 -8.55 1.11
N MET A 3 15.24 -9.57 0.39
CA MET A 3 14.43 -10.76 0.10
C MET A 3 14.70 -11.83 1.16
N ILE A 4 13.70 -12.11 2.01
CA ILE A 4 13.76 -13.19 3.00
C ILE A 4 13.16 -14.45 2.39
N ARG A 5 13.99 -15.46 2.08
CA ARG A 5 13.53 -16.71 1.41
C ARG A 5 12.69 -17.64 2.29
N ARG A 6 12.86 -17.66 3.59
CA ARG A 6 11.99 -18.36 4.59
C ARG A 6 12.23 -17.78 5.97
N PRO A 7 11.21 -17.57 6.80
CA PRO A 7 11.44 -17.24 8.20
C PRO A 7 12.08 -18.46 8.91
N PRO A 8 13.10 -18.24 9.74
CA PRO A 8 13.69 -19.32 10.53
C PRO A 8 12.64 -19.91 11.49
N ARG A 9 12.73 -21.24 11.72
CA ARG A 9 11.79 -22.00 12.56
C ARG A 9 11.88 -21.70 14.06
N SER A 10 12.71 -20.80 14.51
CA SER A 10 12.86 -20.49 15.94
C SER A 10 12.65 -19.00 16.21
N THR A 11 11.81 -18.76 17.17
CA THR A 11 11.46 -17.51 17.82
C THR A 11 12.67 -16.85 18.48
N LEU A 12 12.72 -15.52 18.48
CA LEU A 12 13.73 -14.66 19.10
C LEU A 12 15.03 -14.51 18.30
N PHE A 13 14.99 -13.64 17.29
CA PHE A 13 16.23 -13.19 16.68
C PHE A 13 16.31 -11.66 16.69
N PRO A 14 17.34 -11.09 17.34
CA PRO A 14 17.67 -9.68 17.19
C PRO A 14 18.05 -9.37 15.74
N TYR A 15 17.89 -8.14 15.30
CA TYR A 15 18.23 -7.59 13.97
C TYR A 15 19.55 -8.07 13.38
N THR A 16 20.48 -8.46 14.23
CA THR A 16 21.81 -8.97 13.91
C THR A 16 21.82 -10.29 13.15
N THR A 17 20.77 -11.09 13.22
CA THR A 17 20.73 -12.42 12.59
C THR A 17 20.56 -12.34 11.08
N LEU A 18 19.94 -11.29 10.55
CA LEU A 18 19.78 -11.08 9.11
C LEU A 18 21.13 -10.94 8.41
N PHE A 19 22.11 -10.28 9.04
CA PHE A 19 23.45 -10.08 8.48
C PHE A 19 24.42 -11.24 8.77
N ARG A 20 23.96 -12.29 9.46
CA ARG A 20 24.75 -13.50 9.75
C ARG A 20 24.52 -14.63 8.77
N SER A 21 23.35 -14.70 8.15
CA SER A 21 22.97 -15.80 7.27
C SER A 21 22.94 -15.32 5.81
N LYS A 22 24.08 -15.48 5.13
CA LYS A 22 24.19 -15.24 3.68
C LYS A 22 23.25 -16.14 2.86
N GLU A 23 22.76 -17.24 3.43
CA GLU A 23 21.82 -18.15 2.78
C GLU A 23 20.40 -17.58 2.70
N ASN A 24 20.03 -16.70 3.63
CA ASN A 24 18.69 -16.16 3.77
C ASN A 24 18.57 -14.67 3.44
N CYS A 25 19.69 -13.96 3.31
CA CYS A 25 19.72 -12.51 3.06
C CYS A 25 20.75 -12.17 2.00
N LEU A 26 20.35 -11.31 1.08
CA LEU A 26 21.24 -10.69 0.10
C LEU A 26 21.44 -9.22 0.49
N TYR A 27 22.69 -8.82 0.69
CA TYR A 27 23.09 -7.45 1.01
C TYR A 27 24.47 -7.14 0.40
N SER A 28 24.79 -5.86 0.30
CA SER A 28 26.11 -5.43 -0.19
C SER A 28 27.23 -5.97 0.71
N PRO A 29 28.31 -6.55 0.16
CA PRO A 29 29.40 -7.15 0.93
C PRO A 29 30.08 -6.15 1.88
N ASP A 30 30.06 -4.87 1.54
CA ASP A 30 30.72 -3.78 2.24
C ASP A 30 29.83 -3.01 3.22
N VAL A 31 28.55 -3.39 3.37
CA VAL A 31 27.56 -2.67 4.18
C VAL A 31 28.03 -2.38 5.62
N ILE A 32 28.76 -3.30 6.24
CA ILE A 32 29.26 -3.12 7.61
C ILE A 32 30.62 -2.38 7.62
N SER A 33 31.52 -2.73 6.69
CA SER A 33 32.84 -2.06 6.61
C SER A 33 32.70 -0.59 6.24
N PHE A 34 31.83 -0.26 5.31
CA PHE A 34 31.54 1.12 4.95
C PHE A 34 30.93 1.91 6.13
N ALA A 35 30.01 1.31 6.89
CA ALA A 35 29.48 1.96 8.09
C ALA A 35 30.57 2.29 9.12
N ARG A 36 31.58 1.42 9.27
CA ARG A 36 32.75 1.69 10.14
C ARG A 36 33.63 2.78 9.57
N GLU A 37 33.93 2.74 8.30
CA GLU A 37 34.76 3.74 7.61
C GLU A 37 34.14 5.15 7.75
N MET A 38 32.81 5.24 7.64
CA MET A 38 32.07 6.49 7.80
C MET A 38 31.81 6.88 9.26
N GLY A 39 32.22 6.07 10.24
CA GLY A 39 31.97 6.33 11.66
C GLY A 39 30.52 6.15 12.11
N TYR A 40 29.69 5.48 11.32
CA TYR A 40 28.28 5.23 11.68
C TYR A 40 28.11 4.04 12.62
N PHE A 41 29.12 3.19 12.74
CA PHE A 41 29.09 2.00 13.56
C PHE A 41 30.53 1.57 13.96
N ASP A 42 30.73 1.29 15.26
CA ASP A 42 32.01 0.85 15.81
C ASP A 42 31.94 -0.52 16.54
N GLY A 43 30.76 -1.11 16.60
CA GLY A 43 30.50 -2.36 17.32
C GLY A 43 30.94 -3.64 16.61
N LEU A 44 30.63 -4.80 17.20
CA LEU A 44 30.86 -6.10 16.58
C LEU A 44 29.80 -6.34 15.44
N ASN A 45 30.22 -7.07 14.40
CA ASN A 45 29.30 -7.39 13.29
C ASN A 45 27.98 -8.02 13.74
N LYS A 46 28.01 -8.76 14.85
CA LYS A 46 26.81 -9.37 15.43
C LYS A 46 25.79 -8.34 15.94
N ASP A 47 26.22 -7.16 16.27
CA ASP A 47 25.42 -6.08 16.89
C ASP A 47 25.05 -5.01 15.85
N PHE A 48 25.42 -5.22 14.57
CA PHE A 48 25.13 -4.29 13.51
C PHE A 48 23.63 -4.20 13.23
N SER A 49 23.10 -2.98 13.23
CA SER A 49 21.75 -2.66 12.80
C SER A 49 21.81 -1.68 11.63
N PHE A 50 21.27 -2.10 10.48
CA PHE A 50 21.26 -1.26 9.29
C PHE A 50 20.53 0.07 9.54
N ALA A 51 19.33 0.00 10.14
CA ALA A 51 18.57 1.19 10.44
C ALA A 51 19.31 2.16 11.38
N ARG A 52 19.90 1.64 12.46
CA ARG A 52 20.65 2.49 13.41
C ARG A 52 21.91 3.12 12.80
N ALA A 53 22.57 2.41 11.87
CA ALA A 53 23.78 2.90 11.24
C ALA A 53 23.51 3.92 10.12
N TYR A 54 22.54 3.62 9.25
CA TYR A 54 22.33 4.40 8.03
C TYR A 54 21.11 5.33 8.07
N SER A 55 20.19 5.10 8.97
CA SER A 55 18.97 5.91 9.13
C SER A 55 18.57 5.96 10.60
N PRO A 56 19.40 6.57 11.47
CA PRO A 56 19.00 6.77 12.86
C PRO A 56 17.69 7.53 12.92
N ALA A 57 16.75 7.00 13.68
CA ALA A 57 15.42 7.57 13.78
C ALA A 57 15.47 8.88 14.58
N ASP A 58 15.25 10.00 13.92
CA ASP A 58 14.81 11.23 14.55
C ASP A 58 13.28 11.22 14.70
N PHE A 59 12.72 12.22 15.34
CA PHE A 59 11.29 12.31 15.54
C PHE A 59 10.50 12.34 14.21
N GLY A 60 11.03 13.01 13.19
CA GLY A 60 10.43 13.04 11.86
C GLY A 60 10.41 11.67 11.18
N ALA A 61 11.52 10.91 11.30
CA ALA A 61 11.60 9.55 10.78
C ALA A 61 10.68 8.58 11.52
N LEU A 62 10.59 8.70 12.86
CA LEU A 62 9.65 7.91 13.67
C LEU A 62 8.21 8.13 13.19
N ARG A 63 7.78 9.37 13.01
CA ARG A 63 6.40 9.70 12.60
C ARG A 63 6.13 9.45 11.12
N ALA A 64 7.07 9.76 10.24
CA ALA A 64 6.88 9.63 8.80
C ALA A 64 7.21 8.23 8.24
N CYS A 65 7.96 7.40 8.95
CA CYS A 65 8.37 6.07 8.48
C CYS A 65 7.96 4.96 9.45
N ASP A 66 8.52 4.95 10.66
CA ASP A 66 8.35 3.83 11.59
C ASP A 66 6.91 3.69 12.08
N ALA A 67 6.19 4.80 12.30
CA ALA A 67 4.77 4.77 12.67
C ALA A 67 3.90 3.99 11.66
N ARG A 68 4.21 4.08 10.36
CA ARG A 68 3.49 3.32 9.32
C ARG A 68 3.75 1.82 9.40
N VAL A 69 5.00 1.43 9.66
CA VAL A 69 5.36 0.02 9.84
C VAL A 69 4.72 -0.53 11.12
N TRP A 70 4.77 0.25 12.20
CA TRP A 70 4.12 -0.09 13.46
C TRP A 70 2.61 -0.29 13.30
N SER A 71 1.90 0.65 12.66
CA SER A 71 0.47 0.53 12.38
C SER A 71 0.15 -0.72 11.55
N PHE A 72 0.95 -0.98 10.51
CA PHE A 72 0.80 -2.19 9.71
C PHE A 72 0.94 -3.47 10.56
N PHE A 73 1.92 -3.50 11.47
CA PHE A 73 2.13 -4.64 12.34
C PHE A 73 1.03 -4.81 13.39
N CYS A 74 0.50 -3.72 13.96
CA CYS A 74 -0.62 -3.75 14.91
C CYS A 74 -1.85 -4.45 14.35
N LYS A 75 -2.11 -4.36 13.04
CA LYS A 75 -3.24 -5.06 12.40
C LYS A 75 -3.14 -6.59 12.49
N TYR A 76 -1.95 -7.13 12.75
CA TYR A 76 -1.69 -8.57 12.69
C TYR A 76 -1.03 -9.15 13.93
N ASP A 77 -0.56 -8.29 14.82
CA ASP A 77 0.09 -8.69 16.09
C ASP A 77 -0.20 -7.64 17.18
N SER A 78 -1.09 -7.99 18.11
CA SER A 78 -1.49 -7.10 19.21
C SER A 78 -0.36 -6.78 20.21
N THR A 79 0.76 -7.50 20.17
CA THR A 79 1.91 -7.17 21.02
C THR A 79 2.62 -5.89 20.59
N MET A 80 2.33 -5.41 19.39
CA MET A 80 2.90 -4.17 18.85
C MET A 80 2.47 -2.91 19.63
N ASP A 81 1.37 -2.94 20.34
CA ASP A 81 0.94 -1.85 21.22
C ASP A 81 1.99 -1.51 22.29
N ASN A 82 2.80 -2.48 22.70
CA ASN A 82 3.90 -2.28 23.66
C ASN A 82 4.99 -1.35 23.12
N TYR A 83 5.07 -1.13 21.81
CA TYR A 83 6.06 -0.28 21.16
C TYR A 83 5.55 1.13 20.84
N LEU A 84 4.36 1.49 21.28
CA LEU A 84 3.84 2.86 21.17
C LEU A 84 4.79 3.91 21.76
N PRO A 85 5.45 3.70 22.92
CA PRO A 85 6.45 4.65 23.45
C PRO A 85 7.62 4.89 22.48
N TYR A 86 8.07 3.87 21.74
CA TYR A 86 9.11 4.08 20.72
C TYR A 86 8.60 4.97 19.59
N VAL A 87 7.41 4.71 19.06
CA VAL A 87 6.81 5.50 17.97
C VAL A 87 6.54 6.94 18.40
N ASN A 88 6.28 7.17 19.68
CA ASN A 88 6.17 8.50 20.29
C ASN A 88 7.51 9.22 20.50
N GLY A 89 8.64 8.51 20.34
CA GLY A 89 9.96 9.07 20.66
C GLY A 89 10.30 9.08 22.15
N GLU A 90 9.55 8.35 22.97
CA GLU A 90 9.70 8.25 24.43
C GLU A 90 10.67 7.11 24.83
N SER A 91 10.92 6.17 23.92
CA SER A 91 11.80 5.02 24.09
C SER A 91 12.75 4.90 22.91
N ALA A 92 13.98 4.48 23.17
CA ALA A 92 14.97 4.15 22.14
C ALA A 92 14.87 2.67 21.66
N GLU A 93 13.99 1.86 22.26
CA GLU A 93 13.86 0.44 21.95
C GLU A 93 12.89 0.22 20.80
N PRO A 94 13.39 -0.13 19.58
CA PRO A 94 12.54 -0.28 18.40
C PRO A 94 11.74 -1.59 18.46
N PHE A 95 10.63 -1.63 17.74
CA PHE A 95 9.86 -2.86 17.50
C PHE A 95 10.68 -3.85 16.63
N PRO A 96 10.30 -5.15 16.61
CA PRO A 96 10.96 -6.16 15.81
C PRO A 96 10.93 -5.86 14.31
N LEU A 97 11.98 -6.26 13.58
CA LEU A 97 12.06 -6.10 12.11
C LEU A 97 10.92 -6.82 11.36
N TYR A 98 10.40 -7.87 11.94
CA TYR A 98 9.28 -8.64 11.41
C TYR A 98 8.43 -9.20 12.55
N VAL A 99 7.16 -9.41 12.27
CA VAL A 99 6.19 -10.04 13.19
C VAL A 99 5.63 -11.31 12.57
N LYS A 100 5.20 -12.24 13.41
CA LYS A 100 4.46 -13.41 12.96
C LYS A 100 2.98 -13.09 13.06
N PRO A 101 2.25 -13.03 11.92
CA PRO A 101 0.83 -12.76 11.95
C PRO A 101 0.09 -13.80 12.79
N SER A 102 -0.92 -13.37 13.54
CA SER A 102 -1.79 -14.25 14.35
C SER A 102 -2.60 -15.23 13.49
N ARG A 103 -2.77 -14.94 12.21
CA ARG A 103 -3.48 -15.76 11.21
C ARG A 103 -2.80 -15.69 9.85
N LYS A 104 -3.20 -16.57 8.94
CA LYS A 104 -2.80 -16.45 7.53
C LYS A 104 -3.45 -15.21 6.92
N LEU A 105 -2.68 -14.47 6.13
CA LEU A 105 -3.12 -13.27 5.45
C LEU A 105 -3.51 -13.58 4.01
N SER A 106 -4.61 -12.99 3.58
CA SER A 106 -5.09 -13.01 2.20
C SER A 106 -4.56 -11.81 1.41
N VAL A 107 -4.74 -11.84 0.10
CA VAL A 107 -4.48 -10.66 -0.75
C VAL A 107 -5.36 -9.48 -0.32
N GLN A 108 -6.61 -9.73 0.08
CA GLN A 108 -7.50 -8.67 0.54
C GLN A 108 -7.00 -8.01 1.83
N ASP A 109 -6.43 -8.78 2.76
CA ASP A 109 -5.80 -8.20 3.97
C ASP A 109 -4.68 -7.23 3.61
N MET A 110 -3.88 -7.54 2.59
CA MET A 110 -2.82 -6.65 2.14
C MET A 110 -3.37 -5.40 1.44
N LYS A 111 -4.43 -5.53 0.65
CA LYS A 111 -5.11 -4.37 0.05
C LYS A 111 -5.65 -3.44 1.12
N GLU A 112 -6.31 -3.97 2.16
CA GLU A 112 -6.83 -3.17 3.28
C GLU A 112 -5.71 -2.53 4.10
N ALA A 113 -4.59 -3.23 4.30
CA ALA A 113 -3.44 -2.65 5.00
C ALA A 113 -2.83 -1.45 4.27
N MET A 114 -2.86 -1.45 2.93
CA MET A 114 -2.41 -0.31 2.12
C MET A 114 -3.34 0.91 2.21
N ARG A 115 -4.54 0.76 2.76
CA ARG A 115 -5.54 1.82 2.96
C ARG A 115 -5.48 2.47 4.34
N ASP A 116 -4.49 2.10 5.14
CA ASP A 116 -4.37 2.50 6.54
C ASP A 116 -4.13 4.01 6.73
N HIS A 117 -4.88 4.61 7.67
CA HIS A 117 -4.70 5.97 8.17
C HIS A 117 -4.57 5.98 9.70
N PHE A 118 -3.93 4.96 10.24
CA PHE A 118 -3.77 4.76 11.68
C PHE A 118 -5.10 4.50 12.43
N GLU A 119 -6.13 4.00 11.74
CA GLU A 119 -7.40 3.66 12.36
C GLU A 119 -7.18 2.69 13.53
N ASP A 120 -7.98 2.85 14.59
CA ASP A 120 -7.90 2.07 15.84
C ASP A 120 -6.60 2.27 16.65
N THR A 121 -5.82 3.31 16.34
CA THR A 121 -4.62 3.69 17.11
C THR A 121 -4.74 5.10 17.68
N PRO A 122 -3.86 5.52 18.62
CA PRO A 122 -3.82 6.90 19.10
C PRO A 122 -3.51 7.95 18.02
N PHE A 123 -3.09 7.52 16.82
CA PHE A 123 -2.77 8.41 15.69
C PHE A 123 -3.86 8.45 14.63
N ASP A 124 -5.06 7.94 14.91
CA ASP A 124 -6.18 7.91 13.96
C ASP A 124 -6.44 9.30 13.37
N MET A 125 -6.14 9.41 12.08
CA MET A 125 -6.20 10.68 11.35
C MET A 125 -7.62 11.15 11.08
N THR A 126 -8.64 10.36 11.41
CA THR A 126 -10.06 10.72 11.25
C THR A 126 -10.66 11.32 12.52
N GLN A 127 -9.93 11.28 13.66
CA GLN A 127 -10.49 11.62 14.98
C GLN A 127 -9.95 12.91 15.57
N ASP A 128 -8.84 13.43 15.06
CA ASP A 128 -8.22 14.63 15.60
C ASP A 128 -8.78 15.94 14.99
N VAL A 129 -8.32 17.09 15.50
CA VAL A 129 -8.74 18.40 15.01
C VAL A 129 -8.39 18.62 13.53
N GLY A 130 -7.31 17.99 13.05
CA GLY A 130 -6.87 18.08 11.67
C GLY A 130 -7.80 17.39 10.68
N ALA A 131 -8.65 16.47 11.14
CA ALA A 131 -9.66 15.79 10.32
C ALA A 131 -10.82 16.73 9.91
N GLY A 132 -11.05 17.79 10.67
CA GLY A 132 -12.14 18.73 10.41
C GLY A 132 -13.53 18.11 10.52
N PRO A 133 -14.57 18.82 10.07
CA PRO A 133 -15.96 18.38 10.23
C PRO A 133 -16.33 17.17 9.38
N PHE A 134 -15.51 16.82 8.38
CA PHE A 134 -15.76 15.72 7.46
C PHE A 134 -14.82 14.51 7.68
N LYS A 135 -14.09 14.47 8.79
CA LYS A 135 -13.19 13.37 9.18
C LYS A 135 -12.19 13.00 8.09
N VAL A 136 -11.57 14.00 7.47
CA VAL A 136 -10.61 13.81 6.38
C VAL A 136 -9.34 13.13 6.90
N PRO A 137 -8.96 11.93 6.41
CA PRO A 137 -7.89 11.12 6.98
C PRO A 137 -6.50 11.47 6.45
N TYR A 138 -6.25 12.71 6.06
CA TYR A 138 -4.91 13.15 5.67
C TYR A 138 -4.71 14.63 5.96
N ARG A 139 -3.47 15.08 5.83
CA ARG A 139 -3.07 16.44 6.17
C ARG A 139 -2.58 17.21 4.98
N PHE A 140 -2.99 18.46 4.89
CA PHE A 140 -2.47 19.42 3.92
C PHE A 140 -1.05 19.86 4.31
N ARG A 141 -0.29 20.34 3.32
CA ARG A 141 1.02 20.91 3.57
C ARG A 141 0.90 22.33 4.17
N PRO A 142 1.86 22.76 5.01
CA PRO A 142 3.12 22.05 5.31
C PRO A 142 2.94 20.91 6.30
N MET A 143 3.78 19.84 6.15
CA MET A 143 3.77 18.68 7.05
C MET A 143 4.45 18.95 8.40
N SER A 144 5.21 20.01 8.50
CA SER A 144 5.82 20.50 9.74
C SER A 144 5.63 22.01 9.86
N PHE A 145 5.47 22.48 11.08
CA PHE A 145 5.24 23.89 11.38
C PHE A 145 5.70 24.23 12.81
N GLU A 146 5.83 25.49 13.12
CA GLU A 146 6.20 25.96 14.46
C GLU A 146 5.05 26.77 15.08
N VAL A 147 4.82 26.53 16.38
CA VAL A 147 3.91 27.32 17.21
C VAL A 147 4.61 27.62 18.53
N ASP A 148 4.69 28.88 18.91
CA ASP A 148 5.31 29.36 20.15
C ASP A 148 6.74 28.81 20.36
N GLY A 149 7.54 28.74 19.29
CA GLY A 149 8.92 28.24 19.31
C GLY A 149 9.05 26.73 19.48
N LYS A 150 7.96 25.98 19.33
CA LYS A 150 7.94 24.52 19.32
C LYS A 150 7.64 24.00 17.92
N SER A 151 8.43 23.04 17.48
CA SER A 151 8.22 22.36 16.20
C SER A 151 7.20 21.23 16.34
N TYR A 152 6.29 21.17 15.39
CA TYR A 152 5.27 20.13 15.27
C TYR A 152 5.39 19.46 13.91
N CYS A 153 5.06 18.18 13.83
CA CYS A 153 4.90 17.47 12.56
C CYS A 153 3.52 16.79 12.53
N MET A 154 2.96 16.69 11.33
CA MET A 154 1.72 15.96 11.10
C MET A 154 2.00 14.48 10.84
N GLU A 155 1.07 13.64 11.18
CA GLU A 155 1.08 12.22 10.83
C GLU A 155 1.12 12.02 9.32
N ARG A 156 1.81 10.96 8.90
CA ARG A 156 1.85 10.51 7.52
C ARG A 156 1.51 9.03 7.47
N ALA A 157 0.27 8.71 7.16
CA ALA A 157 -0.22 7.34 7.07
C ALA A 157 0.35 6.56 5.86
N ILE A 158 0.06 5.25 5.80
CA ILE A 158 0.36 4.40 4.63
C ILE A 158 -0.42 4.93 3.42
N ALA A 159 -1.75 5.06 3.56
CA ALA A 159 -2.57 5.67 2.52
C ALA A 159 -2.46 7.19 2.59
N THR A 160 -2.00 7.79 1.52
CA THR A 160 -1.97 9.25 1.38
C THR A 160 -2.56 9.65 0.04
N GLN A 161 -3.21 10.82 -0.01
CA GLN A 161 -3.77 11.39 -1.23
C GLN A 161 -2.73 11.57 -2.34
N GLN A 162 -1.46 11.78 -1.99
CA GLN A 162 -0.37 11.96 -2.96
C GLN A 162 0.18 10.63 -3.49
N THR A 163 -0.44 9.50 -3.19
CA THR A 163 -0.07 8.21 -3.75
C THR A 163 -0.30 8.23 -5.26
N GLY A 164 0.72 7.91 -6.05
CA GLY A 164 0.57 7.82 -7.51
C GLY A 164 0.06 6.46 -7.95
N PHE A 165 0.51 5.40 -7.26
CA PHE A 165 0.04 4.03 -7.44
C PHE A 165 0.32 3.19 -6.20
N THR A 166 -0.37 2.08 -6.10
CA THR A 166 -0.14 1.07 -5.05
C THR A 166 -0.21 -0.33 -5.66
N LEU A 167 0.52 -1.27 -5.09
CA LEU A 167 0.50 -2.64 -5.59
C LEU A 167 0.62 -3.66 -4.45
N VAL A 168 -0.01 -4.82 -4.66
CA VAL A 168 0.13 -6.01 -3.83
C VAL A 168 0.60 -7.16 -4.73
N GLY A 169 1.79 -7.69 -4.45
CA GLY A 169 2.34 -8.82 -5.19
C GLY A 169 1.81 -10.15 -4.64
N GLN A 170 1.27 -10.99 -5.52
CA GLN A 170 0.86 -12.35 -5.20
C GLN A 170 1.66 -13.33 -6.04
N MET A 171 2.56 -14.09 -5.39
CA MET A 171 3.43 -15.04 -6.04
C MET A 171 3.05 -16.48 -5.64
N ARG A 172 2.71 -17.33 -6.62
CA ARG A 172 2.21 -18.70 -6.45
C ARG A 172 3.09 -19.68 -7.23
N ASN A 173 4.15 -20.15 -6.60
CA ASN A 173 5.18 -21.00 -7.21
C ASN A 173 4.72 -22.43 -7.60
N TRP A 174 3.47 -22.77 -7.31
CA TRP A 174 2.83 -24.04 -7.70
C TRP A 174 2.05 -23.94 -9.01
N LEU A 175 2.02 -22.76 -9.62
CA LEU A 175 1.41 -22.51 -10.93
C LEU A 175 2.50 -22.23 -11.97
N PRO A 176 2.23 -22.42 -13.28
CA PRO A 176 3.13 -21.97 -14.34
C PRO A 176 3.48 -20.48 -14.20
N ASP A 177 4.70 -20.10 -14.52
CA ASP A 177 5.23 -18.75 -14.32
C ASP A 177 4.29 -17.62 -14.82
N PRO A 178 3.71 -17.69 -16.04
CA PRO A 178 2.81 -16.63 -16.50
C PRO A 178 1.52 -16.49 -15.69
N VAL A 179 1.10 -17.58 -15.01
CA VAL A 179 -0.12 -17.61 -14.19
C VAL A 179 0.18 -17.34 -12.73
N GLY A 180 1.36 -17.77 -12.26
CA GLY A 180 1.73 -17.75 -10.83
C GLY A 180 1.91 -16.38 -10.24
N GLY A 181 2.37 -15.41 -11.04
CA GLY A 181 2.63 -14.04 -10.60
C GLY A 181 1.49 -13.10 -10.96
N VAL A 182 0.95 -12.39 -9.97
CA VAL A 182 -0.05 -11.33 -10.16
C VAL A 182 0.37 -10.10 -9.37
N LEU A 183 0.41 -8.96 -10.03
CA LEU A 183 0.47 -7.64 -9.41
C LEU A 183 -0.95 -7.08 -9.33
N TRP A 184 -1.50 -7.02 -8.14
CA TRP A 184 -2.73 -6.29 -7.88
C TRP A 184 -2.39 -4.81 -7.86
N PHE A 185 -2.75 -4.12 -8.92
CA PHE A 185 -2.30 -2.76 -9.20
C PHE A 185 -3.45 -1.76 -9.05
N GLY A 186 -3.24 -0.74 -8.24
CA GLY A 186 -4.14 0.39 -8.05
C GLY A 186 -3.45 1.69 -8.43
N VAL A 187 -4.16 2.60 -9.05
CA VAL A 187 -3.67 3.92 -9.43
C VAL A 187 -4.24 5.00 -8.54
N ASP A 188 -3.49 6.08 -8.36
CA ASP A 188 -3.83 7.24 -7.55
C ASP A 188 -3.95 6.91 -6.06
N ASP A 189 -4.80 7.59 -5.34
CA ASP A 189 -5.01 7.50 -3.90
C ASP A 189 -5.19 6.07 -3.38
N ALA A 190 -4.28 5.62 -2.52
CA ALA A 190 -4.28 4.26 -1.98
C ALA A 190 -5.56 3.89 -1.22
N ASN A 191 -6.24 4.88 -0.61
CA ASN A 191 -7.46 4.65 0.14
C ASN A 191 -8.66 4.33 -0.76
N THR A 192 -8.84 5.10 -1.83
CA THR A 192 -10.02 4.99 -2.69
C THR A 192 -9.81 4.16 -3.95
N CYS A 193 -8.58 3.88 -4.37
CA CYS A 193 -8.32 3.08 -5.57
C CYS A 193 -8.88 1.66 -5.48
N VAL A 194 -9.04 1.01 -6.62
CA VAL A 194 -9.33 -0.42 -6.74
C VAL A 194 -8.09 -1.16 -7.24
N TYR A 195 -7.87 -2.37 -6.75
CA TYR A 195 -6.75 -3.21 -7.15
C TYR A 195 -7.15 -4.12 -8.30
N ILE A 196 -6.51 -3.93 -9.44
CA ILE A 196 -6.75 -4.67 -10.67
C ILE A 196 -5.67 -5.75 -10.83
N PRO A 197 -6.04 -7.00 -11.21
CA PRO A 197 -5.07 -8.08 -11.36
C PRO A 197 -4.29 -7.95 -12.68
N MET A 198 -3.03 -7.53 -12.59
CA MET A 198 -2.08 -7.53 -13.69
C MET A 198 -1.22 -8.79 -13.57
N TYR A 199 -1.44 -9.78 -14.44
CA TYR A 199 -0.58 -10.96 -14.48
C TYR A 199 0.82 -10.60 -14.95
N CYS A 200 1.86 -11.17 -14.32
CA CYS A 200 3.25 -10.79 -14.62
C CYS A 200 3.71 -11.18 -16.04
N GLY A 201 2.99 -12.07 -16.72
CA GLY A 201 3.27 -12.52 -18.08
C GLY A 201 2.53 -11.73 -19.18
N ILE A 202 1.75 -10.69 -18.86
CA ILE A 202 1.03 -9.92 -19.88
C ILE A 202 1.98 -9.24 -20.85
N THR A 203 1.58 -9.15 -22.12
CA THR A 203 2.38 -8.58 -23.22
C THR A 203 1.88 -7.20 -23.67
N GLN A 204 0.78 -6.75 -23.13
CA GLN A 204 0.19 -5.43 -23.41
C GLN A 204 -0.25 -4.75 -22.12
N VAL A 205 0.01 -3.46 -22.01
CA VAL A 205 -0.51 -2.61 -20.93
C VAL A 205 -1.93 -2.16 -21.29
N PRO A 206 -2.89 -2.16 -20.34
CA PRO A 206 -4.20 -1.57 -20.59
C PRO A 206 -4.10 -0.11 -21.04
N GLU A 207 -4.93 0.31 -21.98
CA GLU A 207 -4.89 1.69 -22.51
C GLU A 207 -5.13 2.72 -21.40
N CYS A 208 -6.03 2.44 -20.45
CA CYS A 208 -6.31 3.31 -19.31
C CYS A 208 -5.11 3.47 -18.33
N PHE A 209 -4.10 2.60 -18.41
CA PHE A 209 -2.84 2.67 -17.64
C PHE A 209 -1.65 3.14 -18.47
N SER A 210 -1.87 3.45 -19.75
CA SER A 210 -0.79 3.90 -20.63
C SER A 210 -0.20 5.23 -20.14
N PRO A 211 1.14 5.36 -20.07
CA PRO A 211 1.80 6.62 -19.72
C PRO A 211 1.50 7.77 -20.71
N GLU A 212 1.08 7.42 -21.92
CA GLU A 212 0.73 8.37 -22.98
C GLU A 212 -0.71 8.88 -22.89
N ASN A 213 -1.52 8.27 -22.03
CA ASN A 213 -2.92 8.62 -21.82
C ASN A 213 -3.07 9.72 -20.76
N GLY A 214 -2.80 10.94 -21.15
CA GLY A 214 -2.72 12.10 -20.26
C GLY A 214 -1.30 12.29 -19.67
N SER A 215 -1.13 13.35 -18.92
CA SER A 215 0.10 13.68 -18.23
C SER A 215 -0.18 14.39 -16.91
N MET A 216 0.84 14.81 -16.19
CA MET A 216 0.66 15.66 -14.98
C MET A 216 0.10 17.05 -15.29
N TYR A 217 0.07 17.43 -16.57
CA TYR A 217 -0.43 18.73 -17.05
C TYR A 217 -1.65 18.62 -17.97
N ASP A 218 -1.97 17.38 -18.43
CA ASP A 218 -3.04 17.14 -19.39
C ASP A 218 -4.01 16.08 -18.86
N PHE A 219 -5.21 16.52 -18.49
CA PHE A 219 -6.27 15.64 -18.02
C PHE A 219 -6.82 14.76 -19.15
N SER A 220 -7.07 13.47 -18.85
CA SER A 220 -7.70 12.54 -19.77
C SER A 220 -8.88 11.80 -19.14
N TRP A 221 -10.04 11.81 -19.81
CA TRP A 221 -11.23 11.06 -19.39
C TRP A 221 -11.16 9.55 -19.64
N THR A 222 -10.08 9.05 -20.23
CA THR A 222 -9.82 7.63 -20.44
C THR A 222 -8.66 7.11 -19.58
N SER A 223 -7.90 8.01 -18.93
CA SER A 223 -6.84 7.64 -18.00
C SER A 223 -7.42 7.20 -16.66
N ALA A 224 -7.07 6.01 -16.22
CA ALA A 224 -7.46 5.51 -14.91
C ALA A 224 -6.96 6.42 -13.79
N PHE A 225 -5.71 6.93 -13.89
CA PHE A 225 -5.16 7.87 -12.91
C PHE A 225 -6.06 9.10 -12.75
N TRP A 226 -6.42 9.77 -13.84
CA TRP A 226 -7.22 10.99 -13.77
C TRP A 226 -8.65 10.75 -13.31
N ILE A 227 -9.24 9.61 -13.68
CA ILE A 227 -10.58 9.23 -13.21
C ILE A 227 -10.58 8.94 -11.70
N HIS A 228 -9.57 8.21 -11.19
CA HIS A 228 -9.44 7.96 -9.75
C HIS A 228 -9.14 9.24 -8.98
N ASN A 229 -8.23 10.08 -9.48
CA ASN A 229 -7.88 11.36 -8.87
C ASN A 229 -9.07 12.32 -8.79
N TRP A 230 -9.90 12.39 -9.83
CA TRP A 230 -11.14 13.16 -9.82
C TRP A 230 -12.08 12.72 -8.70
N VAL A 231 -12.33 11.42 -8.55
CA VAL A 231 -13.17 10.88 -7.47
C VAL A 231 -12.56 11.16 -6.09
N ALA A 232 -11.26 10.91 -5.93
CA ALA A 232 -10.55 11.15 -4.67
C ALA A 232 -10.61 12.62 -4.25
N ASN A 233 -10.36 13.56 -5.18
CA ASN A 233 -10.43 15.00 -4.89
C ASN A 233 -11.82 15.45 -4.44
N MET A 234 -12.89 14.92 -5.03
CA MET A 234 -14.25 15.19 -4.56
C MET A 234 -14.47 14.64 -3.13
N ALA A 235 -14.03 13.41 -2.89
CA ALA A 235 -14.19 12.75 -1.59
C ALA A 235 -13.46 13.51 -0.49
N TYR A 236 -12.25 13.95 -0.72
CA TYR A 236 -11.48 14.66 0.30
C TYR A 236 -12.00 16.05 0.65
N ALA A 237 -12.83 16.65 -0.17
CA ALA A 237 -13.57 17.86 0.19
C ALA A 237 -14.70 17.57 1.21
N ARG A 238 -15.27 16.36 1.21
CA ARG A 238 -16.40 15.93 2.05
C ARG A 238 -16.35 14.44 2.35
N TYR A 239 -15.29 13.98 2.99
CA TYR A 239 -14.91 12.60 3.11
C TYR A 239 -15.99 11.70 3.75
N GLU A 240 -16.41 12.01 4.98
CA GLU A 240 -17.34 11.17 5.74
C GLU A 240 -18.65 10.86 4.98
N PRO A 241 -19.35 11.83 4.36
CA PRO A 241 -20.56 11.52 3.62
C PRO A 241 -20.33 10.78 2.29
N MET A 242 -19.15 10.91 1.66
CA MET A 242 -18.88 10.31 0.35
C MET A 242 -18.22 8.94 0.41
N ILE A 243 -17.39 8.68 1.43
CA ILE A 243 -16.58 7.47 1.47
C ILE A 243 -17.40 6.17 1.50
N GLY A 244 -18.59 6.20 2.08
CA GLY A 244 -19.49 5.05 2.10
C GLY A 244 -19.93 4.59 0.73
N ASP A 245 -20.23 5.51 -0.19
CA ASP A 245 -20.60 5.19 -1.57
C ASP A 245 -19.38 4.68 -2.37
N ILE A 246 -18.22 5.29 -2.17
CA ILE A 246 -16.97 4.85 -2.78
C ILE A 246 -16.65 3.42 -2.34
N ARG A 247 -16.72 3.11 -1.05
CA ARG A 247 -16.47 1.77 -0.48
C ARG A 247 -17.41 0.70 -1.05
N LYS A 248 -18.67 1.02 -1.29
CA LYS A 248 -19.62 0.09 -1.92
C LYS A 248 -19.14 -0.34 -3.30
N VAL A 249 -18.74 0.62 -4.14
CA VAL A 249 -18.27 0.33 -5.50
C VAL A 249 -16.91 -0.36 -5.48
N GLN A 250 -15.99 0.10 -4.65
CA GLN A 250 -14.66 -0.48 -4.44
C GLN A 250 -14.78 -1.96 -4.04
N SER A 251 -15.53 -2.26 -2.98
CA SER A 251 -15.75 -3.62 -2.51
C SER A 251 -16.41 -4.51 -3.56
N ALA A 252 -17.41 -4.00 -4.29
CA ALA A 252 -18.09 -4.76 -5.35
C ALA A 252 -17.14 -5.12 -6.51
N VAL A 253 -16.25 -4.20 -6.92
CA VAL A 253 -15.26 -4.45 -7.97
C VAL A 253 -14.26 -5.49 -7.48
N GLU A 254 -13.63 -5.27 -6.34
CA GLU A 254 -12.58 -6.16 -5.82
C GLU A 254 -13.11 -7.56 -5.48
N THR A 255 -14.29 -7.66 -4.88
CA THR A 255 -14.94 -8.96 -4.63
C THR A 255 -15.17 -9.71 -5.94
N SER A 256 -15.69 -9.04 -6.97
CA SER A 256 -15.89 -9.65 -8.29
C SER A 256 -14.57 -10.17 -8.89
N LEU A 257 -13.50 -9.38 -8.82
CA LEU A 257 -12.18 -9.77 -9.34
C LEU A 257 -11.57 -10.92 -8.53
N ASN A 258 -11.65 -10.88 -7.21
CA ASN A 258 -11.17 -11.93 -6.32
C ASN A 258 -11.90 -13.26 -6.57
N LEU A 259 -13.23 -13.22 -6.75
CA LEU A 259 -14.05 -14.42 -7.02
C LEU A 259 -13.77 -15.02 -8.41
N ARG A 260 -13.42 -14.22 -9.40
CA ARG A 260 -13.11 -14.70 -10.76
C ARG A 260 -11.72 -15.29 -10.88
N GLN A 261 -10.75 -14.84 -10.07
CA GLN A 261 -9.35 -15.23 -10.19
C GLN A 261 -9.13 -16.75 -10.27
N PRO A 262 -9.74 -17.61 -9.41
CA PRO A 262 -9.53 -19.06 -9.50
C PRO A 262 -9.97 -19.67 -10.83
N ALA A 263 -11.04 -19.16 -11.43
CA ALA A 263 -11.52 -19.63 -12.73
C ALA A 263 -10.60 -19.17 -13.87
N VAL A 264 -10.11 -17.94 -13.81
CA VAL A 264 -9.13 -17.40 -14.76
C VAL A 264 -7.82 -18.18 -14.68
N ASP A 265 -7.31 -18.41 -13.47
CA ASP A 265 -6.10 -19.23 -13.25
C ASP A 265 -6.25 -20.64 -13.84
N LYS A 266 -7.38 -21.29 -13.57
CA LYS A 266 -7.66 -22.64 -14.09
C LYS A 266 -7.65 -22.67 -15.63
N ALA A 267 -8.39 -21.76 -16.26
CA ALA A 267 -8.43 -21.66 -17.72
C ALA A 267 -7.04 -21.37 -18.31
N ALA A 268 -6.27 -20.49 -17.68
CA ALA A 268 -4.92 -20.15 -18.12
C ALA A 268 -3.96 -21.37 -17.98
N VAL A 269 -4.06 -22.15 -16.91
CA VAL A 269 -3.27 -23.38 -16.73
C VAL A 269 -3.62 -24.43 -17.79
N GLU A 270 -4.91 -24.63 -18.11
CA GLU A 270 -5.37 -25.54 -19.16
C GLU A 270 -4.85 -25.10 -20.53
N LEU A 271 -4.92 -23.82 -20.86
CA LEU A 271 -4.34 -23.27 -22.08
C LEU A 271 -2.82 -23.44 -22.12
N TYR A 272 -2.14 -23.17 -21.00
CA TYR A 272 -0.68 -23.26 -20.92
C TYR A 272 -0.16 -24.68 -21.23
N ALA A 273 -0.91 -25.70 -20.87
CA ALA A 273 -0.55 -27.09 -21.12
C ALA A 273 -0.53 -27.44 -22.64
N THR A 274 -1.27 -26.70 -23.46
CA THR A 274 -1.36 -26.90 -24.92
C THR A 274 -0.61 -25.80 -25.69
N SER A 275 -0.72 -24.56 -25.26
CA SER A 275 -0.10 -23.41 -25.92
C SER A 275 0.21 -22.32 -24.88
N PRO A 276 1.48 -22.18 -24.44
CA PRO A 276 1.89 -21.09 -23.54
C PRO A 276 1.54 -19.69 -24.07
N GLN A 277 1.60 -19.50 -25.38
CA GLN A 277 1.29 -18.23 -26.03
C GLN A 277 -0.19 -17.88 -25.92
N GLU A 278 -1.09 -18.86 -26.08
CA GLU A 278 -2.53 -18.63 -25.90
C GLU A 278 -2.87 -18.33 -24.44
N ALA A 279 -2.21 -18.98 -23.48
CA ALA A 279 -2.37 -18.68 -22.07
C ALA A 279 -1.97 -17.22 -21.74
N ILE A 280 -0.83 -16.77 -22.28
CA ILE A 280 -0.35 -15.39 -22.10
C ILE A 280 -1.31 -14.40 -22.77
N ALA A 281 -1.79 -14.69 -23.99
CA ALA A 281 -2.76 -13.86 -24.68
C ALA A 281 -4.09 -13.74 -23.88
N TYR A 282 -4.59 -14.87 -23.37
CA TYR A 282 -5.78 -14.88 -22.51
C TYR A 282 -5.62 -14.04 -21.24
N LEU A 283 -4.50 -14.18 -20.53
CA LEU A 283 -4.22 -13.40 -19.31
C LEU A 283 -4.01 -11.92 -19.62
N THR A 284 -3.41 -11.59 -20.78
CA THR A 284 -3.27 -10.22 -21.25
C THR A 284 -4.64 -9.59 -21.47
N GLN A 285 -5.50 -10.27 -22.24
CA GLN A 285 -6.86 -9.79 -22.51
C GLN A 285 -7.66 -9.61 -21.20
N TYR A 286 -7.61 -10.60 -20.31
CA TYR A 286 -8.31 -10.52 -19.02
C TYR A 286 -7.85 -9.32 -18.18
N SER A 287 -6.53 -9.08 -18.09
CA SER A 287 -6.00 -7.95 -17.32
C SER A 287 -6.41 -6.60 -17.93
N CYS A 288 -6.36 -6.48 -19.26
CA CYS A 288 -6.81 -5.27 -19.96
C CYS A 288 -8.31 -5.03 -19.76
N ASP A 289 -9.15 -6.04 -19.97
CA ASP A 289 -10.61 -5.93 -19.80
C ASP A 289 -11.00 -5.57 -18.36
N ALA A 290 -10.29 -6.15 -17.36
CA ALA A 290 -10.52 -5.85 -15.96
C ALA A 290 -10.18 -4.38 -15.63
N ALA A 291 -9.10 -3.85 -16.19
CA ALA A 291 -8.68 -2.46 -15.99
C ALA A 291 -9.68 -1.48 -16.63
N GLU A 292 -10.03 -1.70 -17.90
CA GLU A 292 -10.96 -0.85 -18.63
C GLU A 292 -12.36 -0.83 -18.00
N ALA A 293 -12.91 -2.02 -17.68
CA ALA A 293 -14.22 -2.13 -17.04
C ALA A 293 -14.25 -1.45 -15.66
N SER A 294 -13.18 -1.59 -14.87
CA SER A 294 -13.08 -0.95 -13.56
C SER A 294 -12.99 0.56 -13.68
N THR A 295 -12.18 1.08 -14.61
CA THR A 295 -12.06 2.52 -14.89
C THR A 295 -13.37 3.13 -15.34
N ALA A 296 -14.09 2.46 -16.25
CA ALA A 296 -15.41 2.89 -16.71
C ALA A 296 -16.42 2.94 -15.55
N ARG A 297 -16.40 1.95 -14.66
CA ARG A 297 -17.25 1.92 -13.47
C ARG A 297 -16.91 3.02 -12.48
N TRP A 298 -15.62 3.34 -12.33
CA TRP A 298 -15.16 4.42 -11.46
C TRP A 298 -15.58 5.79 -11.98
N LYS A 299 -15.54 5.99 -13.29
CA LYS A 299 -16.07 7.20 -13.93
C LYS A 299 -17.57 7.40 -13.62
N LYS A 300 -18.36 6.35 -13.73
CA LYS A 300 -19.79 6.40 -13.34
C LYS A 300 -19.99 6.70 -11.87
N LEU A 301 -19.13 6.20 -10.99
CA LEU A 301 -19.17 6.56 -9.59
C LEU A 301 -18.92 8.06 -9.39
N GLY A 302 -17.94 8.64 -10.07
CA GLY A 302 -17.67 10.08 -10.02
C GLY A 302 -18.86 10.92 -10.48
N GLU A 303 -19.50 10.52 -11.60
CA GLU A 303 -20.73 11.16 -12.10
C GLU A 303 -21.87 11.08 -11.06
N TYR A 304 -22.06 9.92 -10.43
CA TYR A 304 -23.06 9.72 -9.38
C TYR A 304 -22.78 10.61 -8.15
N LEU A 305 -21.51 10.68 -7.68
CA LEU A 305 -21.14 11.51 -6.55
C LEU A 305 -21.37 12.99 -6.83
N MET A 306 -21.07 13.46 -8.04
CA MET A 306 -21.36 14.85 -8.45
C MET A 306 -22.85 15.17 -8.34
N VAL A 307 -23.74 14.26 -8.77
CA VAL A 307 -25.19 14.47 -8.70
C VAL A 307 -25.68 14.38 -7.26
N LYS A 308 -25.26 13.37 -6.51
CA LYS A 308 -25.73 13.11 -5.14
C LYS A 308 -25.34 14.24 -4.18
N PHE A 309 -24.15 14.81 -4.33
CA PHE A 309 -23.60 15.80 -3.42
C PHE A 309 -23.56 17.23 -4.01
N LEU A 310 -24.41 17.49 -4.99
CA LEU A 310 -24.48 18.78 -5.67
C LEU A 310 -24.75 19.94 -4.68
N ASP A 311 -23.96 21.01 -4.81
CA ASP A 311 -24.08 22.25 -4.04
C ASP A 311 -24.07 22.05 -2.51
N GLY A 312 -23.35 21.05 -2.03
CA GLY A 312 -23.26 20.76 -0.61
C GLY A 312 -24.48 20.04 0.00
N ASN A 313 -25.51 19.78 -0.77
CA ASN A 313 -26.65 18.97 -0.36
C ASN A 313 -26.35 17.47 -0.53
N VAL A 314 -27.10 16.63 0.18
CA VAL A 314 -27.10 15.17 -0.04
C VAL A 314 -28.48 14.81 -0.58
N LYS A 315 -28.53 14.47 -1.86
CA LYS A 315 -29.78 13.98 -2.48
C LYS A 315 -30.02 12.55 -2.03
N GLN A 316 -31.23 12.27 -1.60
CA GLN A 316 -31.72 10.92 -1.33
C GLN A 316 -32.63 10.51 -2.48
N GLU A 317 -32.48 9.26 -2.92
CA GLU A 317 -33.49 8.62 -3.78
C GLU A 317 -34.65 8.23 -2.86
N ASP A 318 -35.87 8.56 -3.27
CA ASP A 318 -37.11 8.22 -2.57
C ASP A 318 -37.38 6.71 -2.58
#